data_57521fccdf40761693b6ce6c858f0998
#
_entry.id   57521fccdf40761693b6ce6c858f0998
#
_cell.length_a   1.000
_cell.length_b   1.000
_cell.length_c   1.000
_cell.angle_alpha   90.00
_cell.angle_beta   90.00
_cell.angle_gamma   90.00
#
_symmetry.space_group_name_H-M   'P 1'
#
loop_
_entity.id
_entity.type
_entity.pdbx_description
1 polymer ?
#
loop_
_entity_poly.entity_id
_entity_poly.type
_entity_poly.pdbx_seq_one_letter_code
_entity_poly.pdbx_strand_id
1 'polypeptide(L)'
;MTGLIATADDIYMLLLKPQWHPAIPYFRIMCLIGIFYPISAIAYNVLKVRSNGAIILRLEIIKKVIMTIILATTIPISVMAIAWGMVAAAACEMVLNIGATLRYAGLKLKSLATTLLPIIALTAVMYLATEMVGYQIENLSVGLRLVIKIGVGIISYAAIAYITRMEAFDETLAIAKQFLNKHNKD
;
A
#
# COMPACT_ATOMS: atom_id res chain seq x y z
N MET A 1 0.33 4.03 1.76
CA MET A 1 -1.13 3.83 1.78
C MET A 1 -1.71 3.90 3.20
N THR A 2 -1.15 3.20 4.18
CA THR A 2 -1.64 3.28 5.59
C THR A 2 -1.65 4.70 6.15
N GLY A 3 -0.62 5.50 5.87
CA GLY A 3 -0.61 6.92 6.27
C GLY A 3 -1.75 7.74 5.62
N LEU A 4 -2.10 7.45 4.37
CA LEU A 4 -3.24 8.08 3.69
C LEU A 4 -4.58 7.69 4.32
N ILE A 5 -4.70 6.45 4.81
CA ILE A 5 -5.90 6.01 5.54
C ILE A 5 -6.04 6.78 6.85
N ALA A 6 -4.95 6.95 7.61
CA ALA A 6 -4.93 7.66 8.88
C ALA A 6 -5.19 9.17 8.75
N THR A 7 -4.83 9.76 7.60
CA THR A 7 -4.98 11.21 7.35
C THR A 7 -6.15 11.54 6.43
N ALA A 8 -6.95 10.55 6.03
CA ALA A 8 -8.02 10.71 5.04
C ALA A 8 -9.01 11.83 5.40
N ASP A 9 -9.51 11.86 6.65
CA ASP A 9 -10.47 12.86 7.10
C ASP A 9 -9.88 14.27 7.02
N ASP A 10 -8.64 14.43 7.50
CA ASP A 10 -7.97 15.73 7.54
C ASP A 10 -7.67 16.25 6.12
N ILE A 11 -7.27 15.35 5.20
CA ILE A 11 -7.05 15.69 3.79
C ILE A 11 -8.34 16.17 3.15
N TYR A 12 -9.45 15.43 3.34
CA TYR A 12 -10.74 15.79 2.75
C TYR A 12 -11.31 17.07 3.34
N MET A 13 -11.19 17.26 4.66
CA MET A 13 -11.64 18.48 5.33
C MET A 13 -10.84 19.73 4.93
N LEU A 14 -9.55 19.58 4.62
CA LEU A 14 -8.67 20.69 4.27
C LEU A 14 -8.74 21.05 2.77
N LEU A 15 -8.76 20.04 1.90
CA LEU A 15 -8.60 20.24 0.46
C LEU A 15 -9.94 20.28 -0.30
N LEU A 16 -10.99 19.67 0.25
CA LEU A 16 -12.24 19.49 -0.45
C LEU A 16 -13.41 20.17 0.28
N LYS A 17 -14.40 20.59 -0.52
CA LYS A 17 -15.65 21.17 0.02
C LYS A 17 -16.45 20.10 0.79
N PRO A 18 -17.31 20.48 1.76
CA PRO A 18 -18.11 19.54 2.58
C PRO A 18 -18.94 18.53 1.78
N GLN A 19 -19.32 18.87 0.56
CA GLN A 19 -20.06 17.97 -0.34
C GLN A 19 -19.30 16.68 -0.69
N TRP A 20 -17.98 16.65 -0.53
CA TRP A 20 -17.13 15.50 -0.81
C TRP A 20 -16.84 14.61 0.41
N HIS A 21 -17.26 15.01 1.62
CA HIS A 21 -17.05 14.20 2.83
C HIS A 21 -17.64 12.78 2.74
N PRO A 22 -18.79 12.54 2.07
CA PRO A 22 -19.30 11.17 1.87
C PRO A 22 -18.37 10.26 1.06
N ALA A 23 -17.34 10.81 0.38
CA ALA A 23 -16.35 10.02 -0.37
C ALA A 23 -15.22 9.47 0.49
N ILE A 24 -15.04 9.94 1.74
CA ILE A 24 -13.97 9.51 2.65
C ILE A 24 -13.93 7.98 2.84
N PRO A 25 -15.05 7.27 3.11
CA PRO A 25 -15.03 5.83 3.25
C PRO A 25 -14.53 5.11 1.98
N TYR A 26 -14.93 5.60 0.81
CA TYR A 26 -14.47 5.05 -0.47
C TYR A 26 -12.97 5.25 -0.66
N PHE A 27 -12.46 6.43 -0.31
CA PHE A 27 -11.03 6.71 -0.39
C PHE A 27 -10.22 5.76 0.51
N ARG A 28 -10.67 5.53 1.75
CA ARG A 28 -10.04 4.57 2.67
C ARG A 28 -10.03 3.16 2.09
N ILE A 29 -11.14 2.70 1.51
CA ILE A 29 -11.24 1.40 0.85
C ILE A 29 -10.28 1.32 -0.34
N MET A 30 -10.19 2.36 -1.17
CA MET A 30 -9.27 2.39 -2.30
C MET A 30 -7.79 2.35 -1.86
N CYS A 31 -7.46 2.94 -0.72
CA CYS A 31 -6.11 2.83 -0.15
C CYS A 31 -5.72 1.38 0.20
N LEU A 32 -6.68 0.51 0.56
CA LEU A 32 -6.42 -0.92 0.79
C LEU A 32 -5.93 -1.62 -0.48
N ILE A 33 -6.48 -1.29 -1.65
CA ILE A 33 -6.01 -1.80 -2.94
C ILE A 33 -4.53 -1.45 -3.13
N GLY A 34 -4.16 -0.21 -2.77
CA GLY A 34 -2.78 0.26 -2.85
C GLY A 34 -1.81 -0.46 -1.91
N ILE A 35 -2.29 -1.17 -0.89
CA ILE A 35 -1.44 -2.02 -0.03
C ILE A 35 -1.10 -3.34 -0.74
N PHE A 36 -2.05 -3.93 -1.47
CA PHE A 36 -1.84 -5.19 -2.18
C PHE A 36 -0.97 -5.04 -3.43
N TYR A 37 -1.04 -3.87 -4.08
CA TYR A 37 -0.40 -3.63 -5.37
C TYR A 37 1.12 -3.84 -5.40
N PRO A 38 1.95 -3.30 -4.48
CA PRO A 38 3.40 -3.51 -4.52
C PRO A 38 3.79 -4.98 -4.37
N ILE A 39 3.10 -5.71 -3.49
CA ILE A 39 3.35 -7.14 -3.24
C ILE A 39 3.05 -7.95 -4.50
N SER A 40 1.90 -7.67 -5.10
CA SER A 40 1.46 -8.28 -6.35
C SER A 40 2.43 -7.98 -7.50
N ALA A 41 2.89 -6.74 -7.63
CA ALA A 41 3.79 -6.30 -8.68
C ALA A 41 5.17 -6.97 -8.58
N ILE A 42 5.74 -7.09 -7.38
CA ILE A 42 7.02 -7.78 -7.17
C ILE A 42 6.90 -9.24 -7.60
N ALA A 43 5.88 -9.95 -7.11
CA ALA A 43 5.64 -11.34 -7.48
C ALA A 43 5.49 -11.51 -9.00
N TYR A 44 4.71 -10.65 -9.63
CA TYR A 44 4.47 -10.67 -11.07
C TYR A 44 5.73 -10.36 -11.89
N ASN A 45 6.58 -9.42 -11.47
CA ASN A 45 7.83 -9.13 -12.15
C ASN A 45 8.81 -10.30 -12.11
N VAL A 46 8.91 -10.99 -10.97
CA VAL A 46 9.72 -12.22 -10.88
C VAL A 46 9.18 -13.32 -11.79
N LEU A 47 7.86 -13.45 -11.87
CA LEU A 47 7.21 -14.39 -12.77
C LEU A 47 7.53 -14.08 -14.24
N LYS A 48 7.49 -12.82 -14.66
CA LYS A 48 7.84 -12.37 -16.02
C LYS A 48 9.26 -12.77 -16.43
N VAL A 49 10.22 -12.69 -15.51
CA VAL A 49 11.63 -13.01 -15.81
C VAL A 49 11.86 -14.52 -15.87
N ARG A 50 11.11 -15.30 -15.08
CA ARG A 50 11.39 -16.74 -14.89
C ARG A 50 10.38 -17.69 -15.54
N SER A 51 9.32 -17.20 -16.14
CA SER A 51 8.29 -18.05 -16.76
C SER A 51 8.08 -17.77 -18.23
N ASN A 52 7.35 -18.69 -18.90
CA ASN A 52 6.96 -18.56 -20.29
C ASN A 52 5.80 -17.58 -20.46
N GLY A 53 5.76 -16.85 -21.58
CA GLY A 53 4.68 -15.94 -21.94
C GLY A 53 3.28 -16.58 -21.92
N ALA A 54 3.17 -17.88 -22.24
CA ALA A 54 1.90 -18.61 -22.17
C ALA A 54 1.34 -18.73 -20.75
N ILE A 55 2.22 -18.86 -19.73
CA ILE A 55 1.81 -18.91 -18.32
C ILE A 55 1.29 -17.53 -17.90
N ILE A 56 2.00 -16.48 -18.29
CA ILE A 56 1.61 -15.09 -18.01
C ILE A 56 0.26 -14.79 -18.64
N LEU A 57 0.07 -15.14 -19.90
CA LEU A 57 -1.20 -14.91 -20.61
C LEU A 57 -2.36 -15.63 -19.92
N ARG A 58 -2.20 -16.92 -19.55
CA ARG A 58 -3.24 -17.66 -18.82
C ARG A 58 -3.58 -17.01 -17.48
N LEU A 59 -2.56 -16.57 -16.75
CA LEU A 59 -2.75 -15.88 -15.47
C LEU A 59 -3.53 -14.58 -15.65
N GLU A 60 -3.17 -13.77 -16.65
CA GLU A 60 -3.88 -12.53 -16.96
C GLU A 60 -5.35 -12.77 -17.34
N ILE A 61 -5.63 -13.79 -18.14
CA ILE A 61 -7.00 -14.16 -18.50
C ILE A 61 -7.79 -14.54 -17.24
N ILE A 62 -7.23 -15.38 -16.36
CA ILE A 62 -7.90 -15.79 -15.12
C ILE A 62 -8.20 -14.57 -14.25
N LYS A 63 -7.23 -13.66 -14.06
CA LYS A 63 -7.43 -12.42 -13.28
C LYS A 63 -8.55 -11.55 -13.85
N LYS A 64 -8.58 -11.39 -15.20
CA LYS A 64 -9.63 -10.59 -15.86
C LYS A 64 -11.01 -11.23 -15.73
N VAL A 65 -11.11 -12.55 -15.86
CA VAL A 65 -12.38 -13.27 -15.66
C VAL A 65 -12.88 -13.08 -14.22
N ILE A 66 -12.02 -13.27 -13.22
CA ILE A 66 -12.38 -13.09 -11.79
C ILE A 66 -12.84 -11.64 -11.55
N MET A 67 -12.09 -10.65 -12.04
CA MET A 67 -12.45 -9.25 -11.90
C MET A 67 -13.81 -8.94 -12.54
N THR A 68 -14.06 -9.47 -13.74
CA THR A 68 -15.35 -9.28 -14.45
C THR A 68 -16.51 -9.88 -13.66
N ILE A 69 -16.33 -11.08 -13.10
CA ILE A 69 -17.36 -11.73 -12.28
C ILE A 69 -17.65 -10.90 -11.02
N ILE A 70 -16.60 -10.45 -10.31
CA ILE A 70 -16.75 -9.62 -9.11
C ILE A 70 -17.49 -8.32 -9.44
N LEU A 71 -17.11 -7.62 -10.52
CA LEU A 71 -17.81 -6.40 -10.93
C LEU A 71 -19.25 -6.66 -11.34
N ALA A 72 -19.52 -7.71 -12.13
CA ALA A 72 -20.88 -8.06 -12.56
C ALA A 72 -21.80 -8.35 -11.37
N THR A 73 -21.27 -8.94 -10.29
CA THR A 73 -22.05 -9.23 -9.08
C THR A 73 -22.20 -8.03 -8.14
N THR A 74 -21.23 -7.09 -8.13
CA THR A 74 -21.24 -5.96 -7.20
C THR A 74 -21.94 -4.71 -7.75
N ILE A 75 -21.92 -4.50 -9.08
CA ILE A 75 -22.58 -3.34 -9.73
C ILE A 75 -24.07 -3.22 -9.37
N PRO A 76 -24.88 -4.29 -9.41
CA PRO A 76 -26.31 -4.17 -9.11
C PRO A 76 -26.63 -3.92 -7.63
N ILE A 77 -25.65 -4.08 -6.73
CA ILE A 77 -25.86 -4.00 -5.28
C ILE A 77 -25.71 -2.55 -4.80
N SER A 78 -24.51 -1.96 -4.95
CA SER A 78 -24.23 -0.58 -4.52
C SER A 78 -22.82 -0.15 -4.91
N VAL A 79 -22.57 1.18 -4.91
CA VAL A 79 -21.22 1.73 -5.10
C VAL A 79 -20.24 1.25 -4.03
N MET A 80 -20.70 1.09 -2.78
CA MET A 80 -19.89 0.56 -1.69
C MET A 80 -19.52 -0.92 -1.95
N ALA A 81 -20.44 -1.71 -2.49
CA ALA A 81 -20.17 -3.10 -2.88
C ALA A 81 -19.13 -3.17 -4.00
N ILE A 82 -19.16 -2.25 -4.97
CA ILE A 82 -18.14 -2.15 -6.02
C ILE A 82 -16.76 -1.87 -5.40
N ALA A 83 -16.66 -0.91 -4.47
CA ALA A 83 -15.40 -0.58 -3.80
C ALA A 83 -14.81 -1.80 -3.07
N TRP A 84 -15.60 -2.52 -2.29
CA TRP A 84 -15.18 -3.77 -1.64
C TRP A 84 -14.88 -4.90 -2.63
N GLY A 85 -15.65 -4.97 -3.72
CA GLY A 85 -15.37 -5.91 -4.83
C GLY A 85 -14.00 -5.68 -5.45
N MET A 86 -13.60 -4.42 -5.65
CA MET A 86 -12.27 -4.08 -6.15
C MET A 86 -11.14 -4.47 -5.17
N VAL A 87 -11.37 -4.32 -3.85
CA VAL A 87 -10.42 -4.82 -2.83
C VAL A 87 -10.30 -6.34 -2.90
N ALA A 88 -11.42 -7.05 -3.00
CA ALA A 88 -11.42 -8.52 -3.15
C ALA A 88 -10.70 -8.95 -4.44
N ALA A 89 -10.92 -8.26 -5.55
CA ALA A 89 -10.23 -8.53 -6.81
C ALA A 89 -8.71 -8.30 -6.68
N ALA A 90 -8.27 -7.22 -6.04
CA ALA A 90 -6.86 -6.92 -5.79
C ALA A 90 -6.20 -7.98 -4.88
N ALA A 91 -6.90 -8.43 -3.83
CA ALA A 91 -6.43 -9.51 -2.98
C ALA A 91 -6.31 -10.85 -3.74
N CYS A 92 -7.31 -11.19 -4.56
CA CYS A 92 -7.26 -12.36 -5.44
C CYS A 92 -6.09 -12.28 -6.43
N GLU A 93 -5.88 -11.11 -7.05
CA GLU A 93 -4.76 -10.88 -7.96
C GLU A 93 -3.41 -11.10 -7.26
N MET A 94 -3.24 -10.56 -6.04
CA MET A 94 -2.03 -10.77 -5.24
C MET A 94 -1.80 -12.26 -4.96
N VAL A 95 -2.83 -12.98 -4.53
CA VAL A 95 -2.74 -14.42 -4.22
C VAL A 95 -2.39 -15.23 -5.48
N LEU A 96 -2.99 -14.92 -6.61
CA LEU A 96 -2.71 -15.59 -7.89
C LEU A 96 -1.28 -15.32 -8.36
N ASN A 97 -0.81 -14.07 -8.28
CA ASN A 97 0.56 -13.71 -8.66
C ASN A 97 1.59 -14.41 -7.75
N ILE A 98 1.38 -14.41 -6.44
CA ILE A 98 2.24 -15.14 -5.49
C ILE A 98 2.21 -16.64 -5.78
N GLY A 99 1.03 -17.25 -5.91
CA GLY A 99 0.88 -18.67 -6.19
C GLY A 99 1.56 -19.11 -7.49
N ALA A 100 1.39 -18.33 -8.56
CA ALA A 100 2.07 -18.57 -9.83
C ALA A 100 3.59 -18.44 -9.70
N THR A 101 4.08 -17.44 -8.97
CA THR A 101 5.51 -17.21 -8.76
C THR A 101 6.15 -18.34 -7.94
N LEU A 102 5.47 -18.81 -6.91
CA LEU A 102 5.94 -19.96 -6.12
C LEU A 102 6.02 -21.24 -6.99
N ARG A 103 5.02 -21.45 -7.85
CA ARG A 103 4.91 -22.66 -8.67
C ARG A 103 5.87 -22.67 -9.86
N TYR A 104 6.00 -21.55 -10.57
CA TYR A 104 6.70 -21.48 -11.85
C TYR A 104 8.05 -20.77 -11.79
N ALA A 105 8.27 -19.89 -10.82
CA ALA A 105 9.53 -19.18 -10.65
C ALA A 105 10.43 -19.77 -9.55
N GLY A 106 9.98 -20.79 -8.82
CA GLY A 106 10.77 -21.49 -7.81
C GLY A 106 11.12 -20.67 -6.57
N LEU A 107 10.40 -19.57 -6.31
CA LEU A 107 10.56 -18.81 -5.07
C LEU A 107 9.98 -19.61 -3.89
N LYS A 108 10.64 -19.46 -2.74
CA LYS A 108 10.13 -20.06 -1.48
C LYS A 108 9.24 -19.05 -0.77
N LEU A 109 8.07 -19.49 -0.33
CA LEU A 109 7.13 -18.66 0.44
C LEU A 109 7.80 -18.03 1.67
N LYS A 110 8.73 -18.76 2.31
CA LYS A 110 9.50 -18.28 3.45
C LYS A 110 10.32 -17.02 3.11
N SER A 111 10.94 -16.96 1.93
CA SER A 111 11.70 -15.80 1.48
C SER A 111 10.81 -14.58 1.29
N LEU A 112 9.62 -14.77 0.73
CA LEU A 112 8.64 -13.69 0.57
C LEU A 112 8.12 -13.20 1.93
N ALA A 113 7.79 -14.13 2.82
CA ALA A 113 7.29 -13.82 4.15
C ALA A 113 8.33 -13.06 5.00
N THR A 114 9.60 -13.48 4.98
CA THR A 114 10.67 -12.78 5.71
C THR A 114 10.91 -11.36 5.23
N THR A 115 10.66 -11.08 3.95
CA THR A 115 10.80 -9.72 3.41
C THR A 115 9.55 -8.86 3.69
N LEU A 116 8.36 -9.43 3.60
CA LEU A 116 7.10 -8.67 3.74
C LEU A 116 6.68 -8.46 5.19
N LEU A 117 6.91 -9.43 6.07
CA LEU A 117 6.47 -9.39 7.48
C LEU A 117 6.98 -8.16 8.24
N PRO A 118 8.28 -7.80 8.16
CA PRO A 118 8.79 -6.62 8.84
C PRO A 118 8.19 -5.32 8.28
N ILE A 119 7.93 -5.25 6.97
CA ILE A 119 7.31 -4.08 6.34
C ILE A 119 5.87 -3.92 6.82
N ILE A 120 5.11 -5.01 6.89
CA ILE A 120 3.74 -5.01 7.40
C ILE A 120 3.70 -4.60 8.88
N ALA A 121 4.58 -5.16 9.70
CA ALA A 121 4.68 -4.81 11.11
C ALA A 121 5.01 -3.32 11.30
N LEU A 122 5.99 -2.82 10.55
CA LEU A 122 6.42 -1.42 10.61
C LEU A 122 5.29 -0.47 10.19
N THR A 123 4.59 -0.78 9.11
CA THR A 123 3.45 0.05 8.65
C THR A 123 2.27 0.00 9.61
N ALA A 124 2.03 -1.13 10.28
CA ALA A 124 1.01 -1.25 11.31
C ALA A 124 1.32 -0.40 12.55
N VAL A 125 2.58 -0.43 13.02
CA VAL A 125 3.01 0.41 14.15
C VAL A 125 2.94 1.90 13.78
N MET A 126 3.37 2.28 12.58
CA MET A 126 3.24 3.65 12.09
C MET A 126 1.76 4.10 12.07
N TYR A 127 0.86 3.27 11.58
CA TYR A 127 -0.57 3.56 11.56
C TYR A 127 -1.13 3.78 12.96
N LEU A 128 -0.84 2.86 13.90
CA LEU A 128 -1.28 2.97 15.29
C LEU A 128 -0.73 4.24 15.96
N ALA A 129 0.55 4.55 15.77
CA ALA A 129 1.15 5.75 16.30
C ALA A 129 0.47 7.04 15.78
N THR A 130 0.18 7.07 14.48
CA THR A 130 -0.50 8.22 13.85
C THR A 130 -1.94 8.37 14.34
N GLU A 131 -2.68 7.29 14.54
CA GLU A 131 -4.04 7.32 15.08
C GLU A 131 -4.05 7.74 16.56
N MET A 132 -3.16 7.19 17.38
CA MET A 132 -3.06 7.56 18.81
C MET A 132 -2.77 9.05 19.01
N VAL A 133 -1.83 9.60 18.23
CA VAL A 133 -1.55 11.03 18.27
C VAL A 133 -2.72 11.83 17.74
N GLY A 134 -3.35 11.37 16.64
CA GLY A 134 -4.53 12.00 16.06
C GLY A 134 -5.67 12.20 17.07
N TYR A 135 -5.88 11.21 17.94
CA TYR A 135 -6.90 11.25 18.99
C TYR A 135 -6.63 12.35 20.04
N GLN A 136 -5.35 12.59 20.36
CA GLN A 136 -4.96 13.59 21.37
C GLN A 136 -5.03 15.04 20.85
N ILE A 137 -4.99 15.22 19.51
CA ILE A 137 -4.91 16.54 18.87
C ILE A 137 -6.20 16.93 18.15
N GLU A 138 -7.33 16.30 18.47
CA GLU A 138 -8.64 16.59 17.84
C GLU A 138 -9.06 18.06 17.95
N ASN A 139 -8.64 18.75 19.03
CA ASN A 139 -8.97 20.15 19.30
C ASN A 139 -8.16 21.16 18.45
N LEU A 140 -7.16 20.72 17.69
CA LEU A 140 -6.34 21.59 16.85
C LEU A 140 -7.00 21.87 15.50
N SER A 141 -6.56 22.94 14.84
CA SER A 141 -7.00 23.23 13.48
C SER A 141 -6.64 22.08 12.54
N VAL A 142 -7.54 21.81 11.56
CA VAL A 142 -7.41 20.67 10.63
C VAL A 142 -6.04 20.65 9.92
N GLY A 143 -5.55 21.81 9.49
CA GLY A 143 -4.24 21.92 8.84
C GLY A 143 -3.08 21.54 9.76
N LEU A 144 -3.10 22.00 11.03
CA LEU A 144 -2.06 21.68 12.01
C LEU A 144 -2.10 20.19 12.37
N ARG A 145 -3.29 19.63 12.55
CA ARG A 145 -3.52 18.22 12.80
C ARG A 145 -2.95 17.35 11.68
N LEU A 146 -3.19 17.73 10.42
CA LEU A 146 -2.66 17.02 9.24
C LEU A 146 -1.13 17.03 9.23
N VAL A 147 -0.50 18.19 9.47
CA VAL A 147 0.96 18.33 9.49
C VAL A 147 1.58 17.48 10.60
N ILE A 148 0.99 17.50 11.79
CA ILE A 148 1.46 16.68 12.92
C ILE A 148 1.33 15.20 12.63
N LYS A 149 0.19 14.73 12.10
CA LYS A 149 -0.01 13.32 11.72
C LYS A 149 0.99 12.86 10.68
N ILE A 150 1.26 13.68 9.65
CA ILE A 150 2.28 13.38 8.64
C ILE A 150 3.67 13.32 9.29
N GLY A 151 4.02 14.30 10.14
CA GLY A 151 5.28 14.32 10.85
C GLY A 151 5.50 13.09 11.73
N VAL A 152 4.50 12.73 12.52
CA VAL A 152 4.53 11.51 13.36
C VAL A 152 4.67 10.26 12.51
N GLY A 153 3.94 10.17 11.39
CA GLY A 153 4.06 9.05 10.44
C GLY A 153 5.47 8.90 9.89
N ILE A 154 6.09 9.99 9.44
CA ILE A 154 7.45 9.97 8.91
C ILE A 154 8.47 9.61 9.99
N ILE A 155 8.38 10.24 11.17
CA ILE A 155 9.33 10.03 12.27
C ILE A 155 9.23 8.60 12.80
N SER A 156 8.01 8.08 13.02
CA SER A 156 7.80 6.72 13.51
C SER A 156 8.29 5.68 12.50
N TYR A 157 8.01 5.88 11.21
CA TYR A 157 8.51 5.01 10.15
C TYR A 157 10.05 5.01 10.09
N ALA A 158 10.66 6.19 10.07
CA ALA A 158 12.11 6.34 10.01
C ALA A 158 12.82 5.76 11.25
N ALA A 159 12.27 6.02 12.45
CA ALA A 159 12.82 5.50 13.70
C ALA A 159 12.81 3.97 13.75
N ILE A 160 11.68 3.34 13.38
CA ILE A 160 11.57 1.88 13.41
C ILE A 160 12.42 1.26 12.30
N ALA A 161 12.41 1.84 11.08
CA ALA A 161 13.25 1.36 9.99
C ALA A 161 14.75 1.40 10.33
N TYR A 162 15.18 2.45 11.04
CA TYR A 162 16.55 2.57 11.55
C TYR A 162 16.88 1.52 12.62
N ILE A 163 15.96 1.29 13.57
CA ILE A 163 16.16 0.29 14.66
C ILE A 163 16.21 -1.12 14.09
N THR A 164 15.34 -1.43 13.11
CA THR A 164 15.27 -2.76 12.49
C THR A 164 16.35 -3.02 11.46
N ARG A 165 17.22 -2.04 11.18
CA ARG A 165 18.32 -2.12 10.18
C ARG A 165 17.85 -2.76 8.87
N MET A 166 16.74 -2.28 8.34
CA MET A 166 16.23 -2.79 7.07
C MET A 166 17.18 -2.40 5.93
N GLU A 167 17.64 -3.40 5.16
CA GLU A 167 18.51 -3.18 3.98
C GLU A 167 17.97 -2.11 3.03
N ALA A 168 16.66 -2.10 2.82
CA ALA A 168 15.98 -1.09 2.00
C ALA A 168 16.14 0.36 2.55
N PHE A 169 16.27 0.54 3.87
CA PHE A 169 16.48 1.86 4.47
C PHE A 169 17.93 2.32 4.31
N ASP A 170 18.89 1.40 4.48
CA ASP A 170 20.31 1.68 4.29
C ASP A 170 20.62 2.02 2.82
N GLU A 171 20.03 1.31 1.85
CA GLU A 171 20.12 1.63 0.43
C GLU A 171 19.51 3.01 0.11
N THR A 172 18.35 3.33 0.68
CA THR A 172 17.70 4.64 0.47
C THR A 172 18.55 5.77 1.04
N LEU A 173 19.14 5.59 2.23
CA LEU A 173 20.07 6.54 2.83
C LEU A 173 21.36 6.71 2.00
N ALA A 174 21.89 5.62 1.45
CA ALA A 174 23.07 5.68 0.57
C ALA A 174 22.78 6.49 -0.71
N ILE A 175 21.62 6.26 -1.32
CA ILE A 175 21.16 7.01 -2.49
C ILE A 175 20.97 8.50 -2.14
N ALA A 176 20.29 8.80 -1.04
CA ALA A 176 20.07 10.18 -0.58
C ALA A 176 21.41 10.92 -0.32
N LYS A 177 22.37 10.26 0.31
CA LYS A 177 23.72 10.81 0.51
C LYS A 177 24.47 11.06 -0.81
N GLN A 178 24.31 10.17 -1.80
CA GLN A 178 24.90 10.37 -3.12
C GLN A 178 24.33 11.62 -3.83
N PHE A 179 23.01 11.83 -3.75
CA PHE A 179 22.37 13.00 -4.33
C PHE A 179 22.82 14.30 -3.65
N LEU A 180 22.89 14.31 -2.32
CA LEU A 180 23.36 15.47 -1.55
C LEU A 180 24.83 15.82 -1.85
N ASN A 181 25.69 14.79 -1.95
CA ASN A 181 27.11 14.99 -2.29
C ASN A 181 27.33 15.46 -3.74
N LYS A 182 26.44 15.11 -4.67
CA LYS A 182 26.50 15.55 -6.05
C LYS A 182 26.12 17.03 -6.19
N HIS A 183 25.10 17.46 -5.43
CA HIS A 183 24.64 18.86 -5.44
C HIS A 183 25.60 19.83 -4.74
N ASN A 184 26.50 19.32 -3.89
CA ASN A 184 27.52 20.14 -3.19
C ASN A 184 28.84 20.24 -3.98
N LYS A 185 28.93 19.64 -5.19
CA LYS A 185 30.11 19.67 -6.07
C LYS A 185 29.90 20.48 -7.35
N ASP A 186 28.69 20.95 -7.61
CA ASP A 186 28.29 21.89 -8.64
C ASP A 186 28.07 23.30 -8.02
#